data_8f0a064bb5afedeb5a0533309aef8670
#
_entry.id   8f0a064bb5afedeb5a0533309aef8670
#
_cell.length_a   1.000
_cell.length_b   1.000
_cell.length_c   1.000
_cell.angle_alpha   90.00
_cell.angle_beta   90.00
_cell.angle_gamma   90.00
#
_symmetry.space_group_name_H-M   'P 1'
#
loop_
_entity.id
_entity.type
_entity.pdbx_description
1 polymer ?
#
loop_
_entity_poly.entity_id
_entity_poly.type
_entity_poly.pdbx_seq_one_letter_code
_entity_poly.pdbx_strand_id
1 'polypeptide(L)'
;MKIALCFSGQPRFIKESASLIKENIIQDYDVDVFSHLWFDESLQTKPYKYGGAGGWIHQRISDESIDDFIKLYNPKELLVEPSKQFLDSNLSSNYLSSMQRYKSGSINNPDDPDFEVRDVNNITSYHYSLMRSCLLKKEYEYDNNFKYDYVVRMRTDAMIHNKIKFESFPKLSLIHI
;
A
#
# COMPACT_ATOMS: atom_id res chain seq x y z
N MET A 1 -3.01 -21.19 12.24
CA MET A 1 -3.05 -19.71 12.34
C MET A 1 -3.10 -19.18 10.92
N LYS A 2 -4.15 -18.40 10.62
CA LYS A 2 -4.42 -17.91 9.28
C LYS A 2 -4.24 -16.40 9.22
N ILE A 3 -3.43 -15.92 8.27
CA ILE A 3 -3.02 -14.51 8.18
C ILE A 3 -3.47 -13.92 6.85
N ALA A 4 -4.07 -12.74 6.89
CA ALA A 4 -4.31 -11.94 5.69
C ALA A 4 -3.20 -10.92 5.50
N LEU A 5 -2.55 -10.93 4.34
CA LEU A 5 -1.57 -9.94 3.93
C LEU A 5 -2.21 -8.99 2.90
N CYS A 6 -2.48 -7.75 3.32
CA CYS A 6 -3.16 -6.74 2.53
C CYS A 6 -2.16 -5.72 1.98
N PHE A 7 -1.84 -5.84 0.70
CA PHE A 7 -1.00 -4.87 0.00
C PHE A 7 -1.82 -3.68 -0.52
N SER A 8 -1.21 -2.50 -0.48
CA SER A 8 -1.84 -1.29 -0.99
C SER A 8 -0.82 -0.33 -1.61
N GLY A 9 -1.26 0.43 -2.61
CA GLY A 9 -0.45 1.47 -3.23
C GLY A 9 0.01 1.14 -4.65
N GLN A 10 1.10 1.75 -5.09
CA GLN A 10 1.66 1.49 -6.42
C GLN A 10 2.55 0.23 -6.41
N PRO A 11 2.61 -0.54 -7.51
CA PRO A 11 3.40 -1.77 -7.62
C PRO A 11 4.90 -1.48 -7.80
N ARG A 12 5.56 -1.06 -6.71
CA ARG A 12 6.97 -0.68 -6.69
C ARG A 12 7.82 -1.74 -6.04
N PHE A 13 9.06 -1.89 -6.51
CA PHE A 13 10.11 -2.74 -5.89
C PHE A 13 9.63 -4.15 -5.56
N ILE A 14 8.70 -4.69 -6.37
CA ILE A 14 8.03 -5.97 -6.09
C ILE A 14 9.04 -7.11 -6.05
N LYS A 15 9.95 -7.16 -7.04
CA LYS A 15 10.96 -8.23 -7.11
C LYS A 15 11.96 -8.15 -5.95
N GLU A 16 12.36 -6.92 -5.62
CA GLU A 16 13.36 -6.65 -4.58
C GLU A 16 12.83 -6.97 -3.17
N SER A 17 11.56 -6.64 -2.92
CA SER A 17 10.93 -6.89 -1.61
C SER A 17 10.44 -8.31 -1.42
N ALA A 18 10.09 -9.01 -2.52
CA ALA A 18 9.37 -10.27 -2.45
C ALA A 18 10.13 -11.38 -1.70
N SER A 19 11.45 -11.48 -1.86
CA SER A 19 12.25 -12.48 -1.16
C SER A 19 12.18 -12.28 0.35
N LEU A 20 12.35 -11.04 0.80
CA LEU A 20 12.30 -10.68 2.22
C LEU A 20 10.91 -10.88 2.83
N ILE A 21 9.85 -10.51 2.09
CA ILE A 21 8.48 -10.70 2.55
C ILE A 21 8.13 -12.18 2.63
N LYS A 22 8.53 -12.98 1.64
CA LYS A 22 8.31 -14.43 1.65
C LYS A 22 9.04 -15.10 2.82
N GLU A 23 10.31 -14.78 3.01
CA GLU A 23 11.14 -15.37 4.07
C GLU A 23 10.63 -14.97 5.47
N ASN A 24 10.26 -13.70 5.67
CA ASN A 24 10.02 -13.15 6.99
C ASN A 24 8.54 -13.11 7.43
N ILE A 25 7.60 -13.33 6.48
CA ILE A 25 6.16 -13.29 6.75
C ILE A 25 5.45 -14.55 6.23
N ILE A 26 5.72 -14.98 4.98
CA ILE A 26 4.84 -15.94 4.30
C ILE A 26 5.21 -17.39 4.59
N GLN A 27 6.50 -17.74 4.51
CA GLN A 27 6.90 -19.14 4.42
C GLN A 27 6.56 -20.01 5.65
N ASP A 28 6.40 -19.42 6.83
CA ASP A 28 6.16 -20.16 8.07
C ASP A 28 4.68 -20.20 8.48
N TYR A 29 3.81 -19.54 7.70
CA TYR A 29 2.40 -19.34 8.07
C TYR A 29 1.44 -19.62 6.90
N ASP A 30 0.18 -19.89 7.23
CA ASP A 30 -0.91 -19.96 6.25
C ASP A 30 -1.34 -18.51 5.92
N VAL A 31 -0.82 -17.98 4.80
CA VAL A 31 -1.01 -16.59 4.40
C VAL A 31 -1.80 -16.49 3.11
N ASP A 32 -2.92 -15.79 3.16
CA ASP A 32 -3.66 -15.36 1.97
C ASP A 32 -3.35 -13.89 1.67
N VAL A 33 -3.16 -13.57 0.39
CA VAL A 33 -2.79 -12.24 -0.08
C VAL A 33 -3.98 -11.53 -0.73
N PHE A 34 -4.19 -10.28 -0.35
CA PHE A 34 -5.17 -9.36 -0.91
C PHE A 34 -4.48 -8.09 -1.34
N SER A 35 -4.88 -7.51 -2.47
CA SER A 35 -4.19 -6.32 -2.93
C SER A 35 -5.10 -5.34 -3.66
N HIS A 36 -4.86 -4.05 -3.39
CA HIS A 36 -5.31 -2.96 -4.23
C HIS A 36 -4.10 -2.20 -4.75
N LEU A 37 -3.91 -2.20 -6.07
CA LEU A 37 -2.77 -1.56 -6.73
C LEU A 37 -3.23 -0.42 -7.63
N TRP A 38 -2.58 0.73 -7.47
CA TRP A 38 -2.69 1.84 -8.40
C TRP A 38 -1.81 1.59 -9.61
N PHE A 39 -2.41 1.44 -10.77
CA PHE A 39 -1.67 1.30 -12.01
C PHE A 39 -2.42 1.90 -13.19
N ASP A 40 -1.74 2.72 -13.96
CA ASP A 40 -2.17 3.23 -15.26
C ASP A 40 -0.96 3.51 -16.16
N GLU A 41 -1.20 3.66 -17.45
CA GLU A 41 -0.15 3.88 -18.45
C GLU A 41 0.71 5.11 -18.16
N SER A 42 0.18 6.13 -17.48
CA SER A 42 0.93 7.34 -17.14
C SER A 42 2.07 7.07 -16.15
N LEU A 43 1.97 6.00 -15.36
CA LEU A 43 3.02 5.60 -14.42
C LEU A 43 4.23 4.97 -15.13
N GLN A 44 4.04 4.45 -16.34
CA GLN A 44 5.12 3.85 -17.14
C GLN A 44 6.09 4.91 -17.70
N THR A 45 5.58 6.09 -17.99
CA THR A 45 6.35 7.16 -18.64
C THR A 45 6.99 8.14 -17.66
N LYS A 46 6.47 8.24 -16.45
CA LYS A 46 6.98 9.16 -15.42
C LYS A 46 8.07 8.47 -14.59
N PRO A 47 9.32 8.98 -14.61
CA PRO A 47 10.33 8.49 -13.69
C PRO A 47 9.87 8.76 -12.26
N TYR A 48 9.87 7.72 -11.44
CA TYR A 48 9.52 7.86 -10.04
C TYR A 48 10.69 8.52 -9.28
N LYS A 49 10.42 9.67 -8.67
CA LYS A 49 11.42 10.33 -7.83
C LYS A 49 11.24 9.85 -6.39
N TYR A 50 12.13 9.01 -5.91
CA TYR A 50 12.18 8.64 -4.51
C TYR A 50 13.09 9.61 -3.77
N GLY A 51 12.52 10.42 -2.88
CA GLY A 51 13.27 11.38 -2.08
C GLY A 51 13.76 10.74 -0.78
N GLY A 52 15.06 10.44 -0.72
CA GLY A 52 15.74 10.09 0.51
C GLY A 52 17.13 10.75 0.51
N ALA A 53 17.81 10.83 1.63
CA ALA A 53 19.11 11.50 1.82
C ALA A 53 20.27 10.95 0.95
N GLY A 54 20.00 9.99 0.06
CA GLY A 54 20.99 9.30 -0.78
C GLY A 54 20.80 9.43 -2.29
N GLY A 55 19.81 10.18 -2.78
CA GLY A 55 19.63 10.38 -4.22
C GLY A 55 18.37 9.75 -4.81
N TRP A 56 18.09 10.07 -6.06
CA TRP A 56 16.90 9.72 -6.80
C TRP A 56 17.08 8.36 -7.47
N ILE A 57 16.32 7.35 -7.09
CA ILE A 57 16.21 6.10 -7.83
C ILE A 57 15.05 6.26 -8.82
N HIS A 58 15.36 6.26 -10.11
CA HIS A 58 14.38 6.27 -11.18
C HIS A 58 13.92 4.83 -11.44
N GLN A 59 12.89 4.38 -10.74
CA GLN A 59 12.22 3.13 -11.08
C GLN A 59 10.98 3.43 -11.92
N ARG A 60 10.87 2.74 -13.04
CA ARG A 60 9.65 2.74 -13.85
C ARG A 60 8.74 1.62 -13.36
N ILE A 61 7.47 1.95 -13.17
CA ILE A 61 6.43 0.94 -12.99
C ILE A 61 6.01 0.52 -14.40
N SER A 62 6.08 -0.77 -14.71
CA SER A 62 5.69 -1.33 -16.01
C SER A 62 4.49 -2.25 -15.86
N ASP A 63 3.86 -2.63 -16.98
CA ASP A 63 2.79 -3.65 -17.02
C ASP A 63 3.27 -4.96 -16.37
N GLU A 64 4.52 -5.32 -16.59
CA GLU A 64 5.15 -6.47 -15.97
C GLU A 64 5.09 -6.42 -14.43
N SER A 65 4.99 -5.23 -13.82
CA SER A 65 4.91 -5.10 -12.36
C SER A 65 3.66 -5.76 -11.78
N ILE A 66 2.54 -5.73 -12.50
CA ILE A 66 1.31 -6.41 -12.09
C ILE A 66 1.46 -7.92 -12.27
N ASP A 67 1.99 -8.37 -13.40
CA ASP A 67 2.24 -9.78 -13.67
C ASP A 67 3.25 -10.38 -12.68
N ASP A 68 4.30 -9.63 -12.38
CA ASP A 68 5.27 -9.99 -11.34
C ASP A 68 4.62 -10.12 -9.96
N PHE A 69 3.73 -9.19 -9.59
CA PHE A 69 3.00 -9.27 -8.35
C PHE A 69 2.13 -10.53 -8.27
N ILE A 70 1.34 -10.80 -9.31
CA ILE A 70 0.49 -12.00 -9.39
C ILE A 70 1.35 -13.26 -9.27
N LYS A 71 2.43 -13.35 -10.04
CA LYS A 71 3.33 -14.50 -10.07
C LYS A 71 4.05 -14.74 -8.74
N LEU A 72 4.45 -13.67 -8.06
CA LEU A 72 5.20 -13.76 -6.81
C LEU A 72 4.32 -14.03 -5.60
N TYR A 73 3.10 -13.48 -5.55
CA TYR A 73 2.26 -13.52 -4.35
C TYR A 73 0.99 -14.35 -4.49
N ASN A 74 0.57 -14.72 -5.72
CA ASN A 74 -0.64 -15.48 -6.01
C ASN A 74 -1.84 -14.99 -5.18
N PRO A 75 -2.26 -13.71 -5.35
CA PRO A 75 -3.27 -13.13 -4.49
C PRO A 75 -4.62 -13.83 -4.63
N LYS A 76 -5.36 -13.97 -3.51
CA LYS A 76 -6.75 -14.45 -3.52
C LYS A 76 -7.66 -13.47 -4.25
N GLU A 77 -7.45 -12.16 -3.97
CA GLU A 77 -8.16 -11.09 -4.64
C GLU A 77 -7.18 -9.95 -4.96
N LEU A 78 -7.28 -9.45 -6.18
CA LEU A 78 -6.50 -8.33 -6.68
C LEU A 78 -7.42 -7.33 -7.39
N LEU A 79 -7.38 -6.08 -6.96
CA LEU A 79 -8.00 -4.97 -7.64
C LEU A 79 -6.92 -4.00 -8.15
N VAL A 80 -6.92 -3.77 -9.45
CA VAL A 80 -6.04 -2.77 -10.09
C VAL A 80 -6.91 -1.63 -10.59
N GLU A 81 -6.62 -0.41 -10.17
CA GLU A 81 -7.34 0.79 -10.58
C GLU A 81 -6.36 1.85 -11.09
N PRO A 82 -6.78 2.70 -12.05
CA PRO A 82 -6.00 3.87 -12.42
C PRO A 82 -5.98 4.89 -11.28
N SER A 83 -4.92 5.70 -11.23
CA SER A 83 -4.78 6.76 -10.23
C SER A 83 -5.96 7.72 -10.29
N LYS A 84 -6.52 8.06 -9.12
CA LYS A 84 -7.70 8.92 -8.99
C LYS A 84 -7.34 10.27 -8.36
N GLN A 85 -8.07 11.30 -8.76
CA GLN A 85 -8.07 12.60 -8.08
C GLN A 85 -9.22 12.63 -7.07
N PHE A 86 -8.92 12.98 -5.84
CA PHE A 86 -9.88 12.99 -4.72
C PHE A 86 -10.29 14.40 -4.28
N LEU A 87 -9.81 15.44 -5.00
CA LEU A 87 -9.98 16.84 -4.62
C LEU A 87 -11.42 17.34 -4.67
N ASP A 88 -12.23 16.77 -5.58
CA ASP A 88 -13.64 17.17 -5.78
C ASP A 88 -14.61 16.43 -4.85
N SER A 89 -14.12 15.57 -3.96
CA SER A 89 -14.98 14.87 -3.01
C SER A 89 -15.27 15.74 -1.78
N ASN A 90 -16.48 15.64 -1.20
CA ASN A 90 -16.84 16.30 0.07
C ASN A 90 -15.93 15.93 1.26
N LEU A 91 -15.09 14.89 1.10
CA LEU A 91 -14.04 14.53 2.03
C LEU A 91 -12.89 15.56 2.05
N SER A 92 -12.67 16.29 0.95
CA SER A 92 -11.55 17.23 0.85
C SER A 92 -11.71 18.46 1.75
N SER A 93 -12.92 18.99 1.97
CA SER A 93 -13.13 20.19 2.77
C SER A 93 -12.86 20.01 4.26
N ASN A 94 -13.25 18.88 4.84
CA ASN A 94 -12.97 18.54 6.24
C ASN A 94 -11.51 18.14 6.46
N TYR A 95 -10.87 17.57 5.45
CA TYR A 95 -9.45 17.21 5.48
C TYR A 95 -8.55 18.45 5.36
N LEU A 96 -8.87 19.39 4.47
CA LEU A 96 -8.13 20.65 4.30
C LEU A 96 -8.09 21.47 5.58
N SER A 97 -9.18 21.53 6.34
CA SER A 97 -9.22 22.25 7.63
C SER A 97 -8.37 21.58 8.72
N SER A 98 -8.21 20.27 8.69
CA SER A 98 -7.34 19.53 9.61
C SER A 98 -5.86 19.61 9.22
N MET A 99 -5.56 19.68 7.93
CA MET A 99 -4.20 19.76 7.38
C MET A 99 -3.53 21.13 7.55
N GLN A 100 -4.31 22.20 7.72
CA GLN A 100 -3.74 23.54 8.05
C GLN A 100 -2.85 23.52 9.30
N ARG A 101 -3.01 22.53 10.19
CA ARG A 101 -2.15 22.35 11.37
C ARG A 101 -0.79 21.73 11.07
N TYR A 102 -0.63 21.09 9.91
CA TYR A 102 0.64 20.46 9.49
C TYR A 102 1.53 21.37 8.65
N LYS A 103 1.06 22.55 8.26
CA LYS A 103 1.84 23.53 7.48
C LYS A 103 3.14 23.98 8.16
N SER A 104 3.21 23.91 9.48
CA SER A 104 4.35 24.44 10.22
C SER A 104 5.57 23.52 10.31
N GLY A 105 5.51 22.31 9.74
CA GLY A 105 6.57 21.30 9.84
C GLY A 105 6.95 20.59 8.56
N SER A 106 6.39 20.95 7.40
CA SER A 106 6.67 20.28 6.15
C SER A 106 8.04 20.65 5.59
N ILE A 107 8.87 19.63 5.33
CA ILE A 107 10.21 19.73 4.75
C ILE A 107 10.14 20.05 3.23
N ASN A 108 8.97 19.96 2.63
CA ASN A 108 8.75 20.19 1.21
C ASN A 108 8.53 21.68 0.95
N ASN A 109 8.97 22.15 -0.21
CA ASN A 109 8.99 23.55 -0.59
C ASN A 109 7.65 24.26 -0.29
N PRO A 110 7.59 25.18 0.71
CA PRO A 110 6.37 25.89 1.08
C PRO A 110 5.88 26.85 0.00
N ASP A 111 6.73 27.12 -1.00
CA ASP A 111 6.45 28.05 -2.10
C ASP A 111 5.82 27.35 -3.32
N ASP A 112 5.61 26.00 -3.28
CA ASP A 112 4.92 25.28 -4.33
C ASP A 112 3.38 25.48 -4.18
N PRO A 113 2.73 26.26 -5.06
CA PRO A 113 1.30 26.55 -4.94
C PRO A 113 0.41 25.30 -5.00
N ASP A 114 0.91 24.21 -5.58
CA ASP A 114 0.18 22.94 -5.69
C ASP A 114 0.47 21.99 -4.52
N PHE A 115 1.31 22.39 -3.58
CA PHE A 115 1.78 21.54 -2.50
C PHE A 115 0.63 20.96 -1.65
N GLU A 116 -0.29 21.80 -1.20
CA GLU A 116 -1.43 21.39 -0.37
C GLU A 116 -2.35 20.42 -1.09
N VAL A 117 -2.59 20.68 -2.36
CA VAL A 117 -3.44 19.88 -3.23
C VAL A 117 -2.86 18.48 -3.45
N ARG A 118 -1.55 18.41 -3.71
CA ARG A 118 -0.86 17.13 -3.91
C ARG A 118 -0.81 16.29 -2.66
N ASP A 119 -0.55 16.88 -1.51
CA ASP A 119 -0.47 16.15 -0.24
C ASP A 119 -1.83 15.58 0.18
N VAL A 120 -2.91 16.36 0.07
CA VAL A 120 -4.26 15.88 0.36
C VAL A 120 -4.63 14.72 -0.56
N ASN A 121 -4.36 14.85 -1.87
CA ASN A 121 -4.64 13.79 -2.82
C ASN A 121 -3.81 12.51 -2.52
N ASN A 122 -2.55 12.66 -2.18
CA ASN A 122 -1.67 11.53 -1.83
C ASN A 122 -2.15 10.80 -0.57
N ILE A 123 -2.52 11.54 0.48
CA ILE A 123 -3.02 10.96 1.72
C ILE A 123 -4.35 10.24 1.48
N THR A 124 -5.28 10.87 0.77
CA THR A 124 -6.59 10.27 0.45
C THR A 124 -6.43 9.03 -0.42
N SER A 125 -5.57 9.08 -1.44
CA SER A 125 -5.22 7.96 -2.29
C SER A 125 -4.64 6.78 -1.50
N TYR A 126 -3.74 7.07 -0.55
CA TYR A 126 -3.17 6.06 0.35
C TYR A 126 -4.25 5.37 1.18
N HIS A 127 -5.10 6.14 1.86
CA HIS A 127 -6.17 5.58 2.70
C HIS A 127 -7.22 4.83 1.88
N TYR A 128 -7.56 5.34 0.70
CA TYR A 128 -8.47 4.64 -0.21
C TYR A 128 -7.91 3.28 -0.61
N SER A 129 -6.67 3.23 -1.07
CA SER A 129 -6.03 1.97 -1.47
C SER A 129 -5.96 0.96 -0.33
N LEU A 130 -5.61 1.44 0.87
CA LEU A 130 -5.59 0.63 2.08
C LEU A 130 -6.96 0.07 2.43
N MET A 131 -8.00 0.91 2.38
CA MET A 131 -9.38 0.50 2.61
C MET A 131 -9.82 -0.56 1.59
N ARG A 132 -9.51 -0.36 0.30
CA ARG A 132 -9.90 -1.31 -0.77
C ARG A 132 -9.28 -2.69 -0.56
N SER A 133 -7.98 -2.76 -0.26
CA SER A 133 -7.33 -4.05 0.02
C SER A 133 -7.94 -4.78 1.22
N CYS A 134 -8.31 -4.04 2.27
CA CYS A 134 -8.99 -4.61 3.44
C CYS A 134 -10.44 -5.04 3.15
N LEU A 135 -11.14 -4.34 2.25
CA LEU A 135 -12.49 -4.73 1.83
C LEU A 135 -12.47 -6.04 1.04
N LEU A 136 -11.55 -6.22 0.09
CA LEU A 136 -11.37 -7.49 -0.61
C LEU A 136 -11.19 -8.66 0.37
N LYS A 137 -10.31 -8.48 1.37
CA LYS A 137 -10.13 -9.46 2.44
C LYS A 137 -11.44 -9.73 3.22
N LYS A 138 -12.20 -8.67 3.55
CA LYS A 138 -13.44 -8.79 4.31
C LYS A 138 -14.54 -9.52 3.52
N GLU A 139 -14.65 -9.24 2.23
CA GLU A 139 -15.57 -9.92 1.32
C GLU A 139 -15.21 -11.41 1.23
N TYR A 140 -13.94 -11.74 1.04
CA TYR A 140 -13.45 -13.11 1.02
C TYR A 140 -13.74 -13.87 2.34
N GLU A 141 -13.55 -13.23 3.51
CA GLU A 141 -13.94 -13.80 4.81
C GLU A 141 -15.42 -14.12 4.89
N TYR A 142 -16.26 -13.19 4.40
CA TYR A 142 -17.70 -13.34 4.41
C TYR A 142 -18.15 -14.50 3.52
N ASP A 143 -17.66 -14.56 2.29
CA ASP A 143 -18.04 -15.57 1.31
C ASP A 143 -17.60 -16.99 1.71
N ASN A 144 -16.49 -17.09 2.46
CA ASN A 144 -15.94 -18.37 2.92
C ASN A 144 -16.26 -18.68 4.40
N ASN A 145 -17.05 -17.84 5.07
CA ASN A 145 -17.52 -18.02 6.45
C ASN A 145 -16.41 -18.30 7.48
N PHE A 146 -15.36 -17.51 7.46
CA PHE A 146 -14.27 -17.57 8.46
C PHE A 146 -13.71 -16.16 8.76
N LYS A 147 -12.71 -16.09 9.67
CA LYS A 147 -11.95 -14.88 9.98
C LYS A 147 -10.47 -15.21 10.04
N TYR A 148 -9.64 -14.25 9.62
CA TYR A 148 -8.20 -14.33 9.80
C TYR A 148 -7.83 -14.05 11.26
N ASP A 149 -6.82 -14.78 11.78
CA ASP A 149 -6.27 -14.53 13.12
C ASP A 149 -5.52 -13.19 13.17
N TYR A 150 -4.85 -12.83 12.07
CA TYR A 150 -4.10 -11.57 11.93
C TYR A 150 -4.33 -10.95 10.56
N VAL A 151 -4.29 -9.62 10.54
CA VAL A 151 -4.30 -8.82 9.31
C VAL A 151 -3.06 -7.96 9.27
N VAL A 152 -2.20 -8.19 8.30
CA VAL A 152 -1.00 -7.39 8.04
C VAL A 152 -1.28 -6.45 6.88
N ARG A 153 -1.11 -5.16 7.10
CA ARG A 153 -1.24 -4.13 6.06
C ARG A 153 0.13 -3.60 5.72
N MET A 154 0.47 -3.59 4.46
CA MET A 154 1.77 -3.12 4.00
C MET A 154 1.76 -2.62 2.56
N ARG A 155 2.85 -1.97 2.18
CA ARG A 155 3.13 -1.56 0.81
C ARG A 155 3.92 -2.64 0.09
N THR A 156 3.87 -2.64 -1.24
CA THR A 156 4.65 -3.57 -2.07
C THR A 156 6.17 -3.36 -1.96
N ASP A 157 6.61 -2.15 -1.61
CA ASP A 157 8.02 -1.76 -1.49
C ASP A 157 8.57 -1.85 -0.05
N ALA A 158 7.84 -2.50 0.86
CA ALA A 158 8.31 -2.69 2.23
C ALA A 158 9.43 -3.75 2.30
N MET A 159 10.53 -3.39 2.93
CA MET A 159 11.70 -4.26 3.13
C MET A 159 11.69 -4.80 4.56
N ILE A 160 11.27 -6.05 4.74
CA ILE A 160 11.13 -6.69 6.05
C ILE A 160 12.38 -7.55 6.31
N HIS A 161 13.29 -7.05 7.14
CA HIS A 161 14.57 -7.69 7.38
C HIS A 161 14.56 -8.74 8.51
N ASN A 162 13.51 -8.77 9.33
CA ASN A 162 13.41 -9.68 10.45
C ASN A 162 12.11 -10.48 10.39
N LYS A 163 12.18 -11.75 10.83
CA LYS A 163 10.99 -12.61 10.96
C LYS A 163 9.96 -12.00 11.91
N ILE A 164 8.71 -11.97 11.47
CA ILE A 164 7.58 -11.58 12.29
C ILE A 164 7.05 -12.83 13.01
N LYS A 165 7.11 -12.81 14.34
CA LYS A 165 6.55 -13.86 15.18
C LYS A 165 5.13 -13.48 15.58
N PHE A 166 4.16 -13.94 14.82
CA PHE A 166 2.74 -13.57 15.03
C PHE A 166 2.21 -14.04 16.38
N GLU A 167 2.77 -15.12 16.94
CA GLU A 167 2.41 -15.65 18.26
C GLU A 167 2.69 -14.65 19.41
N SER A 168 3.57 -13.67 19.16
CA SER A 168 3.88 -12.63 20.16
C SER A 168 2.84 -11.50 20.23
N PHE A 169 1.90 -11.45 19.27
CA PHE A 169 0.83 -10.45 19.25
C PHE A 169 -0.48 -11.02 19.77
N PRO A 170 -1.35 -10.21 20.39
CA PRO A 170 -2.72 -10.61 20.71
C PRO A 170 -3.47 -11.06 19.45
N LYS A 171 -4.30 -12.09 19.56
CA LYS A 171 -5.17 -12.50 18.45
C LYS A 171 -6.09 -11.38 18.00
N LEU A 172 -6.48 -11.36 16.74
CA LEU A 172 -7.25 -10.30 16.07
C LEU A 172 -6.51 -8.96 15.98
N SER A 173 -5.19 -9.00 16.04
CA SER A 173 -4.37 -7.78 15.87
C SER A 173 -4.33 -7.34 14.42
N LEU A 174 -4.43 -6.02 14.23
CA LEU A 174 -4.11 -5.35 12.99
C LEU A 174 -2.65 -4.88 13.08
N ILE A 175 -1.81 -5.38 12.18
CA ILE A 175 -0.39 -5.02 12.11
C ILE A 175 -0.19 -4.14 10.88
N HIS A 176 0.37 -2.95 11.10
CA HIS A 176 0.73 -2.03 10.02
C HIS A 176 2.26 -1.96 9.89
N ILE A 177 2.75 -2.21 8.65
CA ILE A 177 4.17 -2.20 8.29
C ILE A 177 4.39 -1.23 7.14
#